data_258a8a0776e4f5225b6e59e10228b08e
#
_entry.id   258a8a0776e4f5225b6e59e10228b08e
#
_cell.length_a   1.000
_cell.length_b   1.000
_cell.length_c   1.000
_cell.angle_alpha   90.00
_cell.angle_beta   90.00
_cell.angle_gamma   90.00
#
_symmetry.space_group_name_H-M   'P 1'
#
loop_
_entity.id
_entity.type
_entity.pdbx_description
1 polymer ?
#
loop_
_entity_poly.entity_id
_entity_poly.type
_entity_poly.pdbx_seq_one_letter_code
_entity_poly.pdbx_strand_id
1 'polypeptide(L)'
;MATREEIDTKDRADRALRAGRAREALGLYATLLAKVSVFEPGLYESWLEGALAAYQTMGRNREAGYVLLGLRRFAEAQRLFPADERPLEWALCASRQGRHGEAARVLADAGHPALAAVELETAGAHTAARLEWERVVRDPRLAGVPYETALAHFNLGEALLRTNDRGGADRELTITQRLLELLADDFESRGERERAFDCYSILLRLGKDTGSFENVAEGYLNGIRILASDDQKFYVLQYYDDFLTYAVEQHEWYAAAQLAREAADYSVKAGLVYDRHYLARAAELWAETARQNEAAGGPTDLSENALHAGIDAASALGDLPLCGKLYAALAALPLTPKKRTRYRTLAARYAGPAIESAPAVPFPEYLRRPGAYQDIWRQDLVEWELDGDPTGVLARLVVERTDHVRFSRLALRALLLCSAPGFSRDDPRAAADLALALGRIQVYEVLRPLERLFEHAAPQVRAAVMGGVGQVYCKRSFSLVRKGLADPAAPVHIEALRALRGLRFRDGFDPLTQIFREFSDENIRIAALETIGELGSLEAGLFLLDALRHETGPLRGAAQKALANFTGDDISATVRQYLDLEVGENREALQRVLRSLNAVS
;
A
#
# COMPACT_ATOMS: atom_id res chain seq x y z
N MET A 1 1.79 22.89 26.61
CA MET A 1 2.65 23.88 27.33
C MET A 1 4.05 23.32 27.45
N ALA A 2 5.08 24.15 27.24
CA ALA A 2 6.47 23.77 27.46
C ALA A 2 6.68 23.35 28.92
N THR A 3 7.47 22.32 29.15
CA THR A 3 7.91 21.95 30.50
C THR A 3 8.93 22.96 31.02
N ARG A 4 9.06 23.06 32.34
CA ARG A 4 10.07 23.94 32.97
C ARG A 4 11.48 23.61 32.46
N GLU A 5 11.80 22.32 32.29
CA GLU A 5 13.09 21.86 31.76
C GLU A 5 13.33 22.32 30.32
N GLU A 6 12.30 22.32 29.46
CA GLU A 6 12.40 22.81 28.07
C GLU A 6 12.64 24.31 28.02
N ILE A 7 11.94 25.08 28.87
CA ILE A 7 12.14 26.53 29.01
C ILE A 7 13.58 26.82 29.46
N ASP A 8 14.02 26.17 30.55
CA ASP A 8 15.39 26.36 31.09
C ASP A 8 16.45 25.96 30.04
N THR A 9 16.24 24.88 29.28
CA THR A 9 17.17 24.44 28.24
C THR A 9 17.22 25.45 27.08
N LYS A 10 16.07 25.96 26.66
CA LYS A 10 15.99 27.02 25.63
C LYS A 10 16.70 28.31 26.09
N ASP A 11 16.44 28.75 27.31
CA ASP A 11 17.08 29.96 27.85
C ASP A 11 18.61 29.81 27.96
N ARG A 12 19.11 28.62 28.27
CA ARG A 12 20.53 28.32 28.24
C ARG A 12 21.10 28.36 26.83
N ALA A 13 20.37 27.79 25.84
CA ALA A 13 20.72 27.80 24.43
C ALA A 13 20.79 29.24 23.89
N ASP A 14 19.78 30.07 24.19
CA ASP A 14 19.70 31.46 23.77
C ASP A 14 20.84 32.31 24.39
N ARG A 15 21.17 32.05 25.66
CA ARG A 15 22.33 32.72 26.35
C ARG A 15 23.66 32.31 25.73
N ALA A 16 23.86 31.02 25.43
CA ALA A 16 25.07 30.53 24.78
C ALA A 16 25.24 31.15 23.39
N LEU A 17 24.16 31.26 22.62
CA LEU A 17 24.16 31.88 21.28
C LEU A 17 24.53 33.36 21.35
N ARG A 18 23.87 34.12 22.24
CA ARG A 18 24.21 35.55 22.46
C ARG A 18 25.66 35.77 22.93
N ALA A 19 26.24 34.80 23.63
CA ALA A 19 27.65 34.81 24.06
C ALA A 19 28.64 34.35 22.97
N GLY A 20 28.18 34.12 21.72
CA GLY A 20 29.00 33.65 20.60
C GLY A 20 29.36 32.16 20.66
N ARG A 21 28.82 31.40 21.63
CA ARG A 21 29.07 29.95 21.82
C ARG A 21 28.09 29.11 20.99
N ALA A 22 28.09 29.33 19.67
CA ALA A 22 27.10 28.74 18.76
C ALA A 22 27.10 27.20 18.79
N ARG A 23 28.24 26.54 18.93
CA ARG A 23 28.33 25.06 19.05
C ARG A 23 27.62 24.54 20.29
N GLU A 24 27.79 25.20 21.45
CA GLU A 24 27.11 24.84 22.71
C GLU A 24 25.59 25.06 22.57
N ALA A 25 25.18 26.20 22.01
CA ALA A 25 23.80 26.52 21.74
C ALA A 25 23.13 25.45 20.83
N LEU A 26 23.81 25.05 19.75
CA LEU A 26 23.34 24.02 18.84
C LEU A 26 23.13 22.66 19.53
N GLY A 27 24.02 22.26 20.43
CA GLY A 27 23.84 21.02 21.20
C GLY A 27 22.57 21.05 22.08
N LEU A 28 22.29 22.20 22.70
CA LEU A 28 21.08 22.39 23.50
C LEU A 28 19.81 22.40 22.64
N TYR A 29 19.83 23.09 21.48
CA TYR A 29 18.70 23.04 20.53
C TYR A 29 18.50 21.64 19.97
N ALA A 30 19.56 20.89 19.65
CA ALA A 30 19.46 19.50 19.21
C ALA A 30 18.76 18.60 20.24
N THR A 31 19.00 18.83 21.54
CA THR A 31 18.29 18.13 22.62
C THR A 31 16.80 18.46 22.63
N LEU A 32 16.42 19.72 22.43
CA LEU A 32 15.03 20.15 22.33
C LEU A 32 14.35 19.57 21.07
N LEU A 33 15.01 19.68 19.91
CA LEU A 33 14.51 19.17 18.64
C LEU A 33 14.39 17.64 18.59
N ALA A 34 15.06 16.94 19.50
CA ALA A 34 14.87 15.49 19.68
C ALA A 34 13.47 15.14 20.20
N LYS A 35 12.76 16.08 20.82
CA LYS A 35 11.39 15.93 21.35
C LYS A 35 10.36 16.14 20.23
N VAL A 36 10.33 15.27 19.24
CA VAL A 36 9.44 15.36 18.06
C VAL A 36 7.94 15.24 18.37
N SER A 37 7.60 14.76 19.56
CA SER A 37 6.21 14.61 20.03
C SER A 37 5.58 15.90 20.58
N VAL A 38 6.26 17.02 20.52
CA VAL A 38 5.73 18.32 20.97
C VAL A 38 4.61 18.77 20.04
N PHE A 39 3.40 18.92 20.61
CA PHE A 39 2.20 19.29 19.85
C PHE A 39 2.06 20.79 19.58
N GLU A 40 2.84 21.66 20.25
CA GLU A 40 2.79 23.10 20.05
C GLU A 40 3.69 23.51 18.87
N PRO A 41 3.12 23.86 17.69
CA PRO A 41 3.91 24.21 16.51
C PRO A 41 4.86 25.40 16.77
N GLY A 42 4.37 26.49 17.34
CA GLY A 42 5.16 27.69 17.61
C GLY A 42 6.33 27.46 18.58
N LEU A 43 6.21 26.51 19.50
CA LEU A 43 7.31 26.15 20.38
C LEU A 43 8.42 25.45 19.60
N TYR A 44 8.07 24.46 18.79
CA TYR A 44 9.03 23.74 17.96
C TYR A 44 9.68 24.66 16.93
N GLU A 45 8.91 25.54 16.31
CA GLU A 45 9.44 26.57 15.39
C GLU A 45 10.44 27.50 16.09
N SER A 46 10.19 27.91 17.34
CA SER A 46 11.13 28.73 18.10
C SER A 46 12.46 28.03 18.37
N TRP A 47 12.46 26.70 18.51
CA TRP A 47 13.69 25.91 18.63
C TRP A 47 14.42 25.79 17.29
N LEU A 48 13.68 25.65 16.21
CA LEU A 48 14.26 25.67 14.85
C LEU A 48 14.90 27.02 14.53
N GLU A 49 14.25 28.14 14.88
CA GLU A 49 14.84 29.48 14.69
C GLU A 49 16.15 29.66 15.48
N GLY A 50 16.19 29.15 16.70
CA GLY A 50 17.43 29.16 17.49
C GLY A 50 18.52 28.29 16.87
N ALA A 51 18.20 27.11 16.38
CA ALA A 51 19.15 26.24 15.68
C ALA A 51 19.62 26.88 14.35
N LEU A 52 18.72 27.52 13.61
CA LEU A 52 19.03 28.27 12.39
C LEU A 52 20.09 29.35 12.67
N ALA A 53 19.85 30.19 13.67
CA ALA A 53 20.79 31.24 14.04
C ALA A 53 22.16 30.68 14.45
N ALA A 54 22.19 29.54 15.16
CA ALA A 54 23.43 28.86 15.52
C ALA A 54 24.18 28.33 14.27
N TYR A 55 23.49 27.69 13.33
CA TYR A 55 24.09 27.22 12.08
C TYR A 55 24.64 28.38 11.24
N GLN A 56 23.89 29.46 11.11
CA GLN A 56 24.31 30.68 10.39
C GLN A 56 25.57 31.32 11.04
N THR A 57 25.59 31.42 12.36
CA THR A 57 26.76 31.93 13.10
C THR A 57 28.01 31.07 12.87
N MET A 58 27.82 29.77 12.65
CA MET A 58 28.90 28.81 12.38
C MET A 58 29.27 28.74 10.89
N GLY A 59 28.60 29.46 10.00
CA GLY A 59 28.79 29.35 8.54
C GLY A 59 28.34 28.02 7.94
N ARG A 60 27.47 27.26 8.65
CA ARG A 60 26.95 25.97 8.21
C ARG A 60 25.71 26.16 7.34
N ASN A 61 25.92 26.64 6.12
CA ASN A 61 24.84 27.05 5.21
C ASN A 61 23.93 25.88 4.80
N ARG A 62 24.49 24.69 4.64
CA ARG A 62 23.73 23.50 4.24
C ARG A 62 22.67 23.13 5.28
N GLU A 63 23.08 23.02 6.52
CA GLU A 63 22.19 22.67 7.63
C GLU A 63 21.20 23.82 7.94
N ALA A 64 21.65 25.07 7.82
CA ALA A 64 20.76 26.22 7.90
C ALA A 64 19.67 26.15 6.82
N GLY A 65 20.02 25.76 5.60
CA GLY A 65 19.07 25.54 4.50
C GLY A 65 18.04 24.46 4.86
N TYR A 66 18.47 23.34 5.43
CA TYR A 66 17.53 22.28 5.84
C TYR A 66 16.60 22.69 6.99
N VAL A 67 17.10 23.48 7.94
CA VAL A 67 16.23 24.07 8.97
C VAL A 67 15.21 25.02 8.34
N LEU A 68 15.59 25.79 7.35
CA LEU A 68 14.68 26.67 6.61
C LEU A 68 13.63 25.88 5.81
N LEU A 69 13.96 24.68 5.27
CA LEU A 69 12.94 23.78 4.70
C LEU A 69 11.91 23.38 5.74
N GLY A 70 12.36 22.99 6.94
CA GLY A 70 11.48 22.65 8.07
C GLY A 70 10.60 23.82 8.53
N LEU A 71 11.10 25.06 8.44
CA LEU A 71 10.37 26.30 8.70
C LEU A 71 9.51 26.76 7.50
N ARG A 72 9.53 26.04 6.37
CA ARG A 72 8.84 26.38 5.11
C ARG A 72 9.25 27.72 4.50
N ARG A 73 10.43 28.21 4.81
CA ARG A 73 11.00 29.44 4.29
C ARG A 73 11.79 29.16 3.00
N PHE A 74 11.08 28.62 1.97
CA PHE A 74 11.70 28.08 0.75
C PHE A 74 12.54 29.08 -0.04
N ALA A 75 12.13 30.35 -0.11
CA ALA A 75 12.89 31.39 -0.81
C ALA A 75 14.25 31.67 -0.13
N GLU A 76 14.32 31.57 1.18
CA GLU A 76 15.56 31.75 1.94
C GLU A 76 16.42 30.48 1.89
N ALA A 77 15.81 29.31 2.02
CA ALA A 77 16.49 28.03 1.88
C ALA A 77 17.18 27.91 0.52
N GLN A 78 16.51 28.30 -0.55
CA GLN A 78 17.02 28.22 -1.90
C GLN A 78 18.32 29.02 -2.12
N ARG A 79 18.49 30.16 -1.43
CA ARG A 79 19.72 30.96 -1.50
C ARG A 79 20.93 30.26 -0.89
N LEU A 80 20.69 29.27 -0.03
CA LEU A 80 21.72 28.49 0.65
C LEU A 80 22.06 27.18 -0.08
N PHE A 81 21.29 26.83 -1.12
CA PHE A 81 21.53 25.66 -1.95
C PHE A 81 21.92 26.11 -3.38
N PRO A 82 23.22 26.13 -3.72
CA PRO A 82 23.64 26.39 -5.10
C PRO A 82 23.09 25.31 -6.04
N ALA A 83 22.53 25.72 -7.18
CA ALA A 83 21.86 24.81 -8.12
C ALA A 83 22.80 23.76 -8.73
N ASP A 84 24.08 24.09 -8.89
CA ASP A 84 25.14 23.24 -9.40
C ASP A 84 25.66 22.22 -8.37
N GLU A 85 25.64 22.55 -7.07
CA GLU A 85 26.09 21.66 -6.01
C GLU A 85 24.94 20.89 -5.36
N ARG A 86 23.74 21.47 -5.34
CA ARG A 86 22.55 20.99 -4.63
C ARG A 86 21.28 21.13 -5.48
N PRO A 87 21.27 20.52 -6.66
CA PRO A 87 20.18 20.67 -7.62
C PRO A 87 18.84 20.21 -7.08
N LEU A 88 18.81 19.12 -6.32
CA LEU A 88 17.58 18.56 -5.77
C LEU A 88 16.95 19.49 -4.73
N GLU A 89 17.73 19.94 -3.75
CA GLU A 89 17.24 20.87 -2.71
C GLU A 89 16.82 22.22 -3.30
N TRP A 90 17.58 22.71 -4.28
CA TRP A 90 17.25 23.92 -5.01
C TRP A 90 15.91 23.77 -5.74
N ALA A 91 15.74 22.66 -6.46
CA ALA A 91 14.53 22.37 -7.23
C ALA A 91 13.31 22.19 -6.34
N LEU A 92 13.43 21.49 -5.19
CA LEU A 92 12.36 21.38 -4.19
C LEU A 92 11.90 22.76 -3.71
N CYS A 93 12.84 23.67 -3.45
CA CYS A 93 12.49 25.05 -3.07
C CYS A 93 11.79 25.80 -4.20
N ALA A 94 12.23 25.66 -5.45
CA ALA A 94 11.63 26.31 -6.62
C ALA A 94 10.22 25.79 -6.88
N SER A 95 10.03 24.47 -6.82
CA SER A 95 8.75 23.79 -6.96
C SER A 95 7.71 24.30 -5.95
N ARG A 96 8.10 24.39 -4.67
CA ARG A 96 7.22 24.92 -3.60
C ARG A 96 6.90 26.42 -3.72
N GLN A 97 7.61 27.13 -4.56
CA GLN A 97 7.31 28.52 -4.94
C GLN A 97 6.53 28.61 -6.26
N GLY A 98 6.05 27.48 -6.81
CA GLY A 98 5.31 27.43 -8.08
C GLY A 98 6.19 27.55 -9.33
N ARG A 99 7.52 27.50 -9.18
CA ARG A 99 8.47 27.67 -10.30
C ARG A 99 8.90 26.30 -10.88
N HIS A 100 7.90 25.49 -11.25
CA HIS A 100 8.08 24.11 -11.70
C HIS A 100 8.99 23.99 -12.94
N GLY A 101 8.87 24.90 -13.92
CA GLY A 101 9.71 24.87 -15.10
C GLY A 101 11.19 25.12 -14.82
N GLU A 102 11.52 25.97 -13.83
CA GLU A 102 12.90 26.19 -13.39
C GLU A 102 13.43 24.99 -12.62
N ALA A 103 12.59 24.40 -11.75
CA ALA A 103 12.92 23.18 -11.01
C ALA A 103 13.24 22.04 -11.98
N ALA A 104 12.38 21.82 -12.96
CA ALA A 104 12.57 20.78 -13.97
C ALA A 104 13.87 20.94 -14.74
N ARG A 105 14.21 22.16 -15.16
CA ARG A 105 15.47 22.42 -15.88
C ARG A 105 16.68 22.04 -15.04
N VAL A 106 16.73 22.48 -13.78
CA VAL A 106 17.85 22.18 -12.88
C VAL A 106 17.97 20.68 -12.63
N LEU A 107 16.84 19.98 -12.46
CA LEU A 107 16.82 18.52 -12.26
C LEU A 107 17.29 17.78 -13.53
N ALA A 108 16.83 18.19 -14.70
CA ALA A 108 17.24 17.59 -15.98
C ALA A 108 18.73 17.76 -16.25
N ASP A 109 19.27 18.95 -15.98
CA ASP A 109 20.70 19.26 -16.11
C ASP A 109 21.56 18.46 -15.11
N ALA A 110 20.99 18.15 -13.95
CA ALA A 110 21.64 17.34 -12.90
C ALA A 110 21.52 15.81 -13.13
N GLY A 111 20.82 15.36 -14.17
CA GLY A 111 20.66 13.94 -14.49
C GLY A 111 19.51 13.26 -13.74
N HIS A 112 18.49 14.01 -13.36
CA HIS A 112 17.25 13.52 -12.74
C HIS A 112 16.04 13.70 -13.69
N PRO A 113 15.97 12.98 -14.82
CA PRO A 113 14.93 13.15 -15.82
C PRO A 113 13.53 12.77 -15.32
N ALA A 114 13.38 11.77 -14.44
CA ALA A 114 12.07 11.41 -13.90
C ALA A 114 11.49 12.51 -13.01
N LEU A 115 12.30 13.06 -12.10
CA LEU A 115 11.91 14.21 -11.29
C LEU A 115 11.59 15.43 -12.14
N ALA A 116 12.40 15.70 -13.19
CA ALA A 116 12.16 16.79 -14.12
C ALA A 116 10.84 16.61 -14.88
N ALA A 117 10.54 15.40 -15.34
CA ALA A 117 9.28 15.11 -16.02
C ALA A 117 8.06 15.34 -15.13
N VAL A 118 8.11 14.92 -13.87
CA VAL A 118 7.03 15.16 -12.88
C VAL A 118 6.79 16.67 -12.66
N GLU A 119 7.85 17.46 -12.54
CA GLU A 119 7.74 18.92 -12.40
C GLU A 119 7.16 19.58 -13.67
N LEU A 120 7.54 19.12 -14.87
CA LEU A 120 6.99 19.60 -16.13
C LEU A 120 5.52 19.25 -16.31
N GLU A 121 5.09 18.05 -15.89
CA GLU A 121 3.68 17.67 -15.90
C GLU A 121 2.86 18.56 -14.95
N THR A 122 3.40 18.84 -13.78
CA THR A 122 2.77 19.75 -12.80
C THR A 122 2.64 21.17 -13.38
N ALA A 123 3.59 21.60 -14.20
CA ALA A 123 3.55 22.86 -14.95
C ALA A 123 2.61 22.84 -16.17
N GLY A 124 2.04 21.69 -16.54
CA GLY A 124 1.26 21.52 -17.78
C GLY A 124 2.10 21.48 -19.07
N ALA A 125 3.43 21.38 -18.96
CA ALA A 125 4.37 21.37 -20.08
C ALA A 125 4.55 19.95 -20.68
N HIS A 126 3.45 19.31 -21.11
CA HIS A 126 3.39 17.89 -21.48
C HIS A 126 4.40 17.48 -22.57
N THR A 127 4.65 18.33 -23.56
CA THR A 127 5.63 18.02 -24.62
C THR A 127 7.06 17.93 -24.07
N ALA A 128 7.42 18.84 -23.14
CA ALA A 128 8.72 18.80 -22.51
C ALA A 128 8.83 17.61 -21.53
N ALA A 129 7.78 17.33 -20.79
CA ALA A 129 7.71 16.16 -19.89
C ALA A 129 7.94 14.84 -20.66
N ARG A 130 7.31 14.70 -21.85
CA ARG A 130 7.54 13.54 -22.73
C ARG A 130 9.02 13.35 -23.05
N LEU A 131 9.73 14.41 -23.40
CA LEU A 131 11.17 14.31 -23.73
C LEU A 131 12.00 13.82 -22.53
N GLU A 132 11.64 14.23 -21.33
CA GLU A 132 12.33 13.74 -20.13
C GLU A 132 11.97 12.27 -19.85
N TRP A 133 10.71 11.83 -20.04
CA TRP A 133 10.35 10.40 -19.95
C TRP A 133 11.06 9.55 -21.01
N GLU A 134 11.27 10.07 -22.23
CA GLU A 134 12.11 9.39 -23.24
C GLU A 134 13.57 9.23 -22.78
N ARG A 135 14.10 10.19 -22.01
CA ARG A 135 15.46 10.06 -21.41
C ARG A 135 15.47 8.98 -20.33
N VAL A 136 14.42 8.90 -19.49
CA VAL A 136 14.30 7.86 -18.46
C VAL A 136 14.33 6.47 -19.10
N VAL A 137 13.51 6.21 -20.12
CA VAL A 137 13.47 4.90 -20.83
C VAL A 137 14.80 4.51 -21.41
N ARG A 138 15.63 5.49 -21.82
CA ARG A 138 16.99 5.25 -22.37
C ARG A 138 18.07 5.14 -21.31
N ASP A 139 17.75 5.26 -20.03
CA ASP A 139 18.73 5.18 -18.95
C ASP A 139 19.32 3.76 -18.85
N PRO A 140 20.66 3.59 -19.02
CA PRO A 140 21.26 2.27 -18.95
C PRO A 140 21.12 1.59 -17.58
N ARG A 141 20.83 2.33 -16.51
CA ARG A 141 20.58 1.78 -15.17
C ARG A 141 19.30 0.95 -15.10
N LEU A 142 18.37 1.09 -16.06
CA LEU A 142 17.17 0.24 -16.17
C LEU A 142 17.50 -1.20 -16.59
N ALA A 143 18.69 -1.44 -17.16
CA ALA A 143 19.09 -2.79 -17.52
C ALA A 143 19.15 -3.70 -16.30
N GLY A 144 18.30 -4.73 -16.26
CA GLY A 144 18.24 -5.69 -15.15
C GLY A 144 17.29 -5.31 -14.01
N VAL A 145 16.53 -4.23 -14.13
CA VAL A 145 15.47 -3.82 -13.17
C VAL A 145 14.12 -3.75 -13.89
N PRO A 146 13.48 -4.91 -14.13
CA PRO A 146 12.31 -5.01 -15.01
C PRO A 146 11.07 -4.26 -14.50
N TYR A 147 10.91 -4.11 -13.17
CA TYR A 147 9.78 -3.35 -12.60
C TYR A 147 9.94 -1.86 -12.93
N GLU A 148 11.07 -1.26 -12.63
CA GLU A 148 11.34 0.15 -12.94
C GLU A 148 11.35 0.41 -14.45
N THR A 149 11.76 -0.59 -15.26
CA THR A 149 11.65 -0.54 -16.72
C THR A 149 10.18 -0.45 -17.15
N ALA A 150 9.31 -1.29 -16.60
CA ALA A 150 7.88 -1.24 -16.88
C ALA A 150 7.28 0.13 -16.49
N LEU A 151 7.67 0.68 -15.34
CA LEU A 151 7.23 2.01 -14.89
C LEU A 151 7.70 3.13 -15.84
N ALA A 152 8.92 3.06 -16.33
CA ALA A 152 9.46 4.05 -17.28
C ALA A 152 8.65 4.04 -18.59
N HIS A 153 8.40 2.87 -19.16
CA HIS A 153 7.58 2.72 -20.37
C HIS A 153 6.13 3.17 -20.13
N PHE A 154 5.55 2.87 -18.97
CA PHE A 154 4.19 3.30 -18.62
C PHE A 154 4.08 4.83 -18.59
N ASN A 155 4.97 5.52 -17.87
CA ASN A 155 4.94 6.97 -17.78
C ASN A 155 5.19 7.64 -19.14
N LEU A 156 6.06 7.06 -20.00
CA LEU A 156 6.26 7.53 -21.37
C LEU A 156 4.98 7.33 -22.19
N GLY A 157 4.34 6.17 -22.09
CA GLY A 157 3.07 5.88 -22.77
C GLY A 157 1.98 6.89 -22.43
N GLU A 158 1.79 7.19 -21.13
CA GLU A 158 0.86 8.22 -20.67
C GLU A 158 1.24 9.63 -21.23
N ALA A 159 2.51 9.99 -21.25
CA ALA A 159 2.96 11.27 -21.77
C ALA A 159 2.72 11.38 -23.29
N LEU A 160 2.86 10.27 -24.02
CA LEU A 160 2.55 10.19 -25.45
C LEU A 160 1.04 10.34 -25.71
N LEU A 161 0.18 9.72 -24.90
CA LEU A 161 -1.27 9.92 -24.96
C LEU A 161 -1.64 11.40 -24.77
N ARG A 162 -1.07 12.05 -23.75
CA ARG A 162 -1.31 13.48 -23.47
C ARG A 162 -0.81 14.41 -24.60
N THR A 163 0.17 13.97 -25.38
CA THR A 163 0.70 14.69 -26.56
C THR A 163 0.11 14.25 -27.88
N ASN A 164 -0.97 13.43 -27.87
CA ASN A 164 -1.69 12.92 -29.05
C ASN A 164 -0.88 11.97 -29.96
N ASP A 165 0.21 11.40 -29.49
CA ASP A 165 0.96 10.37 -30.22
C ASP A 165 0.48 8.96 -29.84
N ARG A 166 -0.70 8.58 -30.38
CA ARG A 166 -1.31 7.28 -30.07
C ARG A 166 -0.43 6.09 -30.50
N GLY A 167 0.17 6.14 -31.69
CA GLY A 167 0.97 5.02 -32.17
C GLY A 167 2.28 4.83 -31.37
N GLY A 168 2.84 5.90 -30.84
CA GLY A 168 3.93 5.86 -29.86
C GLY A 168 3.46 5.24 -28.54
N ALA A 169 2.33 5.74 -28.03
CA ALA A 169 1.76 5.26 -26.79
C ALA A 169 1.44 3.75 -26.81
N ASP A 170 0.79 3.27 -27.87
CA ASP A 170 0.44 1.85 -28.02
C ASP A 170 1.67 0.93 -27.91
N ARG A 171 2.81 1.35 -28.48
CA ARG A 171 4.06 0.57 -28.41
C ARG A 171 4.59 0.51 -26.97
N GLU A 172 4.68 1.67 -26.31
CA GLU A 172 5.21 1.75 -24.94
C GLU A 172 4.31 1.02 -23.94
N LEU A 173 2.98 1.19 -24.05
CA LEU A 173 2.01 0.54 -23.19
C LEU A 173 1.95 -0.98 -23.41
N THR A 174 2.18 -1.46 -24.66
CA THR A 174 2.30 -2.91 -24.92
C THR A 174 3.55 -3.51 -24.25
N ILE A 175 4.67 -2.79 -24.22
CA ILE A 175 5.87 -3.22 -23.50
C ILE A 175 5.57 -3.27 -21.99
N THR A 176 4.95 -2.22 -21.47
CA THR A 176 4.53 -2.14 -20.07
C THR A 176 3.66 -3.34 -19.67
N GLN A 177 2.60 -3.62 -20.43
CA GLN A 177 1.68 -4.72 -20.17
C GLN A 177 2.42 -6.05 -20.02
N ARG A 178 3.25 -6.40 -21.03
CA ARG A 178 4.00 -7.67 -21.02
C ARG A 178 4.95 -7.81 -19.83
N LEU A 179 5.62 -6.71 -19.44
CA LEU A 179 6.52 -6.72 -18.29
C LEU A 179 5.75 -6.88 -16.98
N LEU A 180 4.62 -6.19 -16.84
CA LEU A 180 3.82 -6.24 -15.62
C LEU A 180 3.14 -7.60 -15.41
N GLU A 181 2.63 -8.23 -16.47
CA GLU A 181 2.08 -9.59 -16.42
C GLU A 181 3.13 -10.59 -15.90
N LEU A 182 4.32 -10.60 -16.51
CA LEU A 182 5.41 -11.47 -16.06
C LEU A 182 5.88 -11.19 -14.63
N LEU A 183 5.90 -9.92 -14.25
CA LEU A 183 6.30 -9.51 -12.90
C LEU A 183 5.25 -9.85 -11.84
N ALA A 184 3.97 -9.71 -12.16
CA ALA A 184 2.89 -10.08 -11.24
C ALA A 184 2.97 -11.56 -10.90
N ASP A 185 3.12 -12.44 -11.91
CA ASP A 185 3.28 -13.87 -11.72
C ASP A 185 4.53 -14.23 -10.88
N ASP A 186 5.66 -13.56 -11.15
CA ASP A 186 6.90 -13.77 -10.42
C ASP A 186 6.78 -13.31 -8.96
N PHE A 187 6.19 -12.14 -8.70
CA PHE A 187 5.95 -11.65 -7.35
C PHE A 187 4.97 -12.54 -6.57
N GLU A 188 3.91 -13.03 -7.20
CA GLU A 188 3.00 -13.98 -6.56
C GLU A 188 3.70 -15.29 -6.22
N SER A 189 4.51 -15.83 -7.13
CA SER A 189 5.26 -17.06 -6.90
C SER A 189 6.21 -16.96 -5.71
N ARG A 190 6.69 -15.74 -5.42
CA ARG A 190 7.53 -15.43 -4.26
C ARG A 190 6.72 -15.00 -3.02
N GLY A 191 5.38 -14.92 -3.12
CA GLY A 191 4.51 -14.42 -2.05
C GLY A 191 4.64 -12.91 -1.79
N GLU A 192 5.20 -12.16 -2.72
CA GLU A 192 5.29 -10.70 -2.68
C GLU A 192 3.99 -10.07 -3.21
N ARG A 193 2.85 -10.43 -2.59
CA ARG A 193 1.50 -10.06 -3.07
C ARG A 193 1.27 -8.56 -3.17
N GLU A 194 1.88 -7.75 -2.31
CA GLU A 194 1.79 -6.28 -2.40
C GLU A 194 2.38 -5.77 -3.72
N ARG A 195 3.53 -6.30 -4.13
CA ARG A 195 4.14 -5.93 -5.41
C ARG A 195 3.36 -6.46 -6.62
N ALA A 196 2.79 -7.66 -6.50
CA ALA A 196 1.87 -8.17 -7.52
C ALA A 196 0.63 -7.27 -7.64
N PHE A 197 0.06 -6.83 -6.51
CA PHE A 197 -1.06 -5.89 -6.49
C PHE A 197 -0.70 -4.55 -7.14
N ASP A 198 0.51 -4.03 -6.92
CA ASP A 198 1.00 -2.83 -7.61
C ASP A 198 1.01 -3.04 -9.14
N CYS A 199 1.49 -4.19 -9.61
CA CYS A 199 1.47 -4.54 -11.05
C CYS A 199 0.04 -4.57 -11.60
N TYR A 200 -0.90 -5.22 -10.92
CA TYR A 200 -2.31 -5.28 -11.33
C TYR A 200 -2.99 -3.91 -11.29
N SER A 201 -2.60 -3.04 -10.35
CA SER A 201 -3.12 -1.67 -10.28
C SER A 201 -2.68 -0.84 -11.48
N ILE A 202 -1.45 -1.05 -11.97
CA ILE A 202 -0.94 -0.38 -13.17
C ILE A 202 -1.62 -0.96 -14.42
N LEU A 203 -1.80 -2.28 -14.51
CA LEU A 203 -2.54 -2.93 -15.60
C LEU A 203 -3.98 -2.44 -15.69
N LEU A 204 -4.64 -2.28 -14.53
CA LEU A 204 -5.97 -1.69 -14.43
C LEU A 204 -6.00 -0.27 -15.02
N ARG A 205 -5.03 0.56 -14.66
CA ARG A 205 -4.91 1.92 -15.18
C ARG A 205 -4.66 1.91 -16.69
N LEU A 206 -3.70 1.10 -17.13
CA LEU A 206 -3.37 0.91 -18.54
C LEU A 206 -4.60 0.48 -19.36
N GLY A 207 -5.39 -0.47 -18.85
CA GLY A 207 -6.63 -0.91 -19.47
C GLY A 207 -7.64 0.22 -19.64
N LYS A 208 -7.81 1.07 -18.63
CA LYS A 208 -8.68 2.26 -18.70
C LYS A 208 -8.18 3.28 -19.74
N ASP A 209 -6.89 3.55 -19.78
CA ASP A 209 -6.30 4.52 -20.70
C ASP A 209 -6.33 4.05 -22.16
N THR A 210 -6.24 2.74 -22.40
CA THR A 210 -6.31 2.12 -23.75
C THR A 210 -7.73 1.71 -24.16
N GLY A 211 -8.69 1.73 -23.23
CA GLY A 211 -10.07 1.28 -23.46
C GLY A 211 -10.20 -0.26 -23.55
N SER A 212 -9.24 -1.01 -23.02
CA SER A 212 -9.28 -2.48 -22.98
C SER A 212 -10.05 -2.96 -21.75
N PHE A 213 -11.30 -3.42 -21.97
CA PHE A 213 -12.11 -3.99 -20.90
C PHE A 213 -11.45 -5.23 -20.27
N GLU A 214 -10.78 -6.06 -21.07
CA GLU A 214 -10.11 -7.28 -20.61
C GLU A 214 -9.01 -6.96 -19.60
N ASN A 215 -8.14 -6.00 -19.90
CA ASN A 215 -7.06 -5.58 -18.98
C ASN A 215 -7.62 -4.95 -17.70
N VAL A 216 -8.73 -4.20 -17.81
CA VAL A 216 -9.42 -3.64 -16.65
C VAL A 216 -10.01 -4.74 -15.79
N ALA A 217 -10.65 -5.75 -16.40
CA ALA A 217 -11.21 -6.90 -15.70
C ALA A 217 -10.12 -7.69 -14.97
N GLU A 218 -8.99 -7.97 -15.64
CA GLU A 218 -7.86 -8.67 -15.05
C GLU A 218 -7.31 -7.93 -13.83
N GLY A 219 -7.09 -6.62 -13.96
CA GLY A 219 -6.61 -5.78 -12.86
C GLY A 219 -7.54 -5.80 -11.64
N TYR A 220 -8.86 -5.64 -11.86
CA TYR A 220 -9.83 -5.69 -10.76
C TYR A 220 -9.94 -7.07 -10.12
N LEU A 221 -10.08 -8.14 -10.92
CA LEU A 221 -10.29 -9.49 -10.39
C LEU A 221 -9.08 -9.99 -9.60
N ASN A 222 -7.86 -9.74 -10.08
CA ASN A 222 -6.66 -10.08 -9.33
C ASN A 222 -6.48 -9.20 -8.09
N GLY A 223 -6.80 -7.91 -8.17
CA GLY A 223 -6.84 -7.02 -7.00
C GLY A 223 -7.83 -7.51 -5.94
N ILE A 224 -9.06 -7.88 -6.33
CA ILE A 224 -10.08 -8.46 -5.45
C ILE A 224 -9.56 -9.75 -4.79
N ARG A 225 -8.92 -10.63 -5.55
CA ARG A 225 -8.38 -11.90 -5.04
C ARG A 225 -7.30 -11.65 -3.98
N ILE A 226 -6.38 -10.73 -4.21
CA ILE A 226 -5.32 -10.38 -3.25
C ILE A 226 -5.92 -9.73 -2.01
N LEU A 227 -6.78 -8.73 -2.17
CA LEU A 227 -7.43 -8.05 -1.04
C LEU A 227 -8.30 -8.98 -0.20
N ALA A 228 -8.99 -9.93 -0.84
CA ALA A 228 -9.78 -10.94 -0.13
C ALA A 228 -8.90 -11.90 0.68
N SER A 229 -7.72 -12.28 0.17
CA SER A 229 -6.76 -13.12 0.89
C SER A 229 -6.11 -12.39 2.07
N ASP A 230 -6.05 -11.06 2.03
CA ASP A 230 -5.54 -10.21 3.11
C ASP A 230 -6.65 -9.75 4.09
N ASP A 231 -7.87 -10.31 3.97
CA ASP A 231 -9.08 -9.99 4.75
C ASP A 231 -9.45 -8.48 4.73
N GLN A 232 -9.12 -7.80 3.63
CA GLN A 232 -9.42 -6.37 3.41
C GLN A 232 -10.86 -6.17 2.93
N LYS A 233 -11.84 -6.62 3.73
CA LYS A 233 -13.26 -6.82 3.36
C LYS A 233 -13.91 -5.60 2.67
N PHE A 234 -13.69 -4.40 3.20
CA PHE A 234 -14.27 -3.17 2.64
C PHE A 234 -13.61 -2.78 1.32
N TYR A 235 -12.30 -2.96 1.18
CA TYR A 235 -11.58 -2.70 -0.06
C TYR A 235 -12.00 -3.67 -1.17
N VAL A 236 -12.26 -4.94 -0.84
CA VAL A 236 -12.82 -5.91 -1.78
C VAL A 236 -14.15 -5.42 -2.33
N LEU A 237 -15.08 -5.00 -1.47
CA LEU A 237 -16.38 -4.48 -1.93
C LEU A 237 -16.23 -3.16 -2.72
N GLN A 238 -15.29 -2.31 -2.35
CA GLN A 238 -14.97 -1.10 -3.13
C GLN A 238 -14.51 -1.46 -4.54
N TYR A 239 -13.63 -2.45 -4.68
CA TYR A 239 -13.17 -2.94 -5.99
C TYR A 239 -14.30 -3.53 -6.81
N TYR A 240 -15.20 -4.30 -6.19
CA TYR A 240 -16.42 -4.78 -6.88
C TYR A 240 -17.31 -3.62 -7.33
N ASP A 241 -17.55 -2.62 -6.47
CA ASP A 241 -18.42 -1.47 -6.79
C ASP A 241 -17.81 -0.60 -7.92
N ASP A 242 -16.51 -0.35 -7.88
CA ASP A 242 -15.77 0.39 -8.90
C ASP A 242 -15.79 -0.36 -10.25
N PHE A 243 -15.54 -1.68 -10.24
CA PHE A 243 -15.56 -2.49 -11.45
C PHE A 243 -16.96 -2.61 -12.03
N LEU A 244 -17.97 -2.81 -11.18
CA LEU A 244 -19.37 -2.83 -11.58
C LEU A 244 -19.77 -1.50 -12.24
N THR A 245 -19.37 -0.38 -11.66
CA THR A 245 -19.62 0.95 -12.22
C THR A 245 -18.98 1.09 -13.60
N TYR A 246 -17.71 0.71 -13.72
CA TYR A 246 -16.99 0.74 -14.99
C TYR A 246 -17.65 -0.17 -16.04
N ALA A 247 -18.03 -1.39 -15.68
CA ALA A 247 -18.71 -2.32 -16.59
C ALA A 247 -20.04 -1.74 -17.11
N VAL A 248 -20.82 -1.07 -16.25
CA VAL A 248 -22.05 -0.38 -16.64
C VAL A 248 -21.76 0.78 -17.61
N GLU A 249 -20.74 1.58 -17.35
CA GLU A 249 -20.32 2.69 -18.22
C GLU A 249 -19.86 2.21 -19.60
N GLN A 250 -19.23 1.03 -19.66
CA GLN A 250 -18.79 0.40 -20.91
C GLN A 250 -19.91 -0.41 -21.60
N HIS A 251 -21.14 -0.43 -21.04
CA HIS A 251 -22.27 -1.21 -21.54
C HIS A 251 -22.07 -2.74 -21.53
N GLU A 252 -21.16 -3.21 -20.65
CA GLU A 252 -20.90 -4.64 -20.44
C GLU A 252 -21.88 -5.22 -19.41
N TRP A 253 -23.18 -5.22 -19.78
CA TRP A 253 -24.29 -5.51 -18.88
C TRP A 253 -24.22 -6.90 -18.24
N TYR A 254 -23.77 -7.90 -18.98
CA TYR A 254 -23.60 -9.27 -18.47
C TYR A 254 -22.56 -9.31 -17.37
N ALA A 255 -21.38 -8.73 -17.62
CA ALA A 255 -20.29 -8.65 -16.63
C ALA A 255 -20.73 -7.86 -15.39
N ALA A 256 -21.41 -6.73 -15.58
CA ALA A 256 -21.93 -5.91 -14.48
C ALA A 256 -22.92 -6.70 -13.59
N ALA A 257 -23.83 -7.47 -14.21
CA ALA A 257 -24.80 -8.29 -13.48
C ALA A 257 -24.12 -9.41 -12.68
N GLN A 258 -23.12 -10.05 -13.25
CA GLN A 258 -22.33 -11.09 -12.60
C GLN A 258 -21.53 -10.51 -11.43
N LEU A 259 -20.85 -9.37 -11.61
CA LEU A 259 -20.11 -8.69 -10.55
C LEU A 259 -21.01 -8.29 -9.37
N ALA A 260 -22.20 -7.79 -9.64
CA ALA A 260 -23.16 -7.47 -8.58
C ALA A 260 -23.55 -8.73 -7.80
N ARG A 261 -23.71 -9.87 -8.46
CA ARG A 261 -23.99 -11.14 -7.78
C ARG A 261 -22.81 -11.61 -6.94
N GLU A 262 -21.60 -11.58 -7.48
CA GLU A 262 -20.38 -11.95 -6.76
C GLU A 262 -20.12 -11.06 -5.55
N ALA A 263 -20.37 -9.74 -5.66
CA ALA A 263 -20.28 -8.80 -4.55
C ALA A 263 -21.29 -9.14 -3.43
N ALA A 264 -22.51 -9.56 -3.79
CA ALA A 264 -23.50 -10.02 -2.82
C ALA A 264 -23.03 -11.27 -2.09
N ASP A 265 -22.57 -12.27 -2.83
CA ASP A 265 -22.08 -13.54 -2.27
C ASP A 265 -20.84 -13.31 -1.39
N TYR A 266 -19.94 -12.42 -1.81
CA TYR A 266 -18.79 -12.01 -0.99
C TYR A 266 -19.23 -11.30 0.28
N SER A 267 -20.22 -10.39 0.21
CA SER A 267 -20.74 -9.67 1.39
C SER A 267 -21.22 -10.65 2.46
N VAL A 268 -21.99 -11.69 2.04
CA VAL A 268 -22.43 -12.76 2.95
C VAL A 268 -21.25 -13.51 3.55
N LYS A 269 -20.30 -13.97 2.70
CA LYS A 269 -19.13 -14.71 3.13
C LYS A 269 -18.26 -13.93 4.11
N ALA A 270 -18.12 -12.63 3.89
CA ALA A 270 -17.32 -11.73 4.72
C ALA A 270 -18.05 -11.25 6.01
N GLY A 271 -19.31 -11.63 6.20
CA GLY A 271 -20.13 -11.19 7.33
C GLY A 271 -20.51 -9.72 7.29
N LEU A 272 -20.66 -9.15 6.07
CA LEU A 272 -21.05 -7.76 5.86
C LEU A 272 -22.55 -7.66 5.54
N VAL A 273 -23.11 -6.45 5.61
CA VAL A 273 -24.58 -6.21 5.52
C VAL A 273 -25.04 -5.67 4.16
N TYR A 274 -24.19 -5.76 3.13
CA TYR A 274 -24.43 -5.15 1.82
C TYR A 274 -24.99 -6.13 0.76
N ASP A 275 -25.15 -7.40 1.11
CA ASP A 275 -25.64 -8.46 0.23
C ASP A 275 -26.95 -8.09 -0.47
N ARG A 276 -27.91 -7.57 0.28
CA ARG A 276 -29.22 -7.18 -0.27
C ARG A 276 -29.11 -6.03 -1.29
N HIS A 277 -28.21 -5.08 -1.06
CA HIS A 277 -27.97 -3.99 -2.00
C HIS A 277 -27.46 -4.53 -3.35
N TYR A 278 -26.47 -5.40 -3.31
CA TYR A 278 -25.89 -5.98 -4.53
C TYR A 278 -26.84 -6.99 -5.22
N LEU A 279 -27.63 -7.75 -4.46
CA LEU A 279 -28.67 -8.62 -5.03
C LEU A 279 -29.74 -7.81 -5.79
N ALA A 280 -30.18 -6.67 -5.22
CA ALA A 280 -31.13 -5.79 -5.92
C ALA A 280 -30.52 -5.27 -7.22
N ARG A 281 -29.26 -4.83 -7.16
CA ARG A 281 -28.54 -4.36 -8.34
C ARG A 281 -28.33 -5.47 -9.38
N ALA A 282 -28.00 -6.69 -8.95
CA ALA A 282 -27.89 -7.84 -9.84
C ALA A 282 -29.19 -8.16 -10.58
N ALA A 283 -30.33 -8.15 -9.87
CA ALA A 283 -31.63 -8.39 -10.50
C ALA A 283 -31.98 -7.35 -11.59
N GLU A 284 -31.70 -6.07 -11.33
CA GLU A 284 -31.88 -4.99 -12.32
C GLU A 284 -30.97 -5.17 -13.54
N LEU A 285 -29.69 -5.47 -13.30
CA LEU A 285 -28.71 -5.61 -14.37
C LEU A 285 -28.92 -6.84 -15.22
N TRP A 286 -29.39 -7.95 -14.65
CA TRP A 286 -29.80 -9.13 -15.42
C TRP A 286 -31.00 -8.85 -16.30
N ALA A 287 -31.98 -8.06 -15.81
CA ALA A 287 -33.12 -7.61 -16.65
C ALA A 287 -32.64 -6.71 -17.80
N GLU A 288 -31.69 -5.83 -17.53
CA GLU A 288 -31.09 -4.96 -18.53
C GLU A 288 -30.28 -5.75 -19.57
N THR A 289 -29.49 -6.76 -19.12
CA THR A 289 -28.79 -7.68 -20.01
C THR A 289 -29.73 -8.35 -21.01
N ALA A 290 -30.87 -8.87 -20.53
CA ALA A 290 -31.87 -9.49 -21.41
C ALA A 290 -32.45 -8.46 -22.40
N ARG A 291 -32.79 -7.27 -21.93
CA ARG A 291 -33.33 -6.19 -22.76
C ARG A 291 -32.37 -5.77 -23.87
N GLN A 292 -31.09 -5.61 -23.53
CA GLN A 292 -30.06 -5.21 -24.51
C GLN A 292 -29.79 -6.33 -25.52
N ASN A 293 -29.76 -7.60 -25.07
CA ASN A 293 -29.61 -8.74 -25.97
C ASN A 293 -30.77 -8.82 -26.97
N GLU A 294 -32.03 -8.59 -26.53
CA GLU A 294 -33.21 -8.54 -27.42
C GLU A 294 -33.13 -7.37 -28.41
N ALA A 295 -32.74 -6.18 -27.92
CA ALA A 295 -32.61 -4.99 -28.78
C ALA A 295 -31.55 -5.18 -29.87
N ALA A 296 -30.48 -5.94 -29.57
CA ALA A 296 -29.42 -6.31 -30.50
C ALA A 296 -29.82 -7.47 -31.44
N GLY A 297 -31.02 -8.07 -31.28
CA GLY A 297 -31.43 -9.25 -32.03
C GLY A 297 -30.63 -10.52 -31.68
N GLY A 298 -30.11 -10.57 -30.48
CA GLY A 298 -29.27 -11.67 -29.99
C GLY A 298 -30.07 -12.94 -29.70
N PRO A 299 -29.38 -14.05 -29.35
CA PRO A 299 -30.03 -15.35 -29.08
C PRO A 299 -31.01 -15.28 -27.90
N THR A 300 -32.20 -15.85 -28.12
CA THR A 300 -33.29 -15.86 -27.11
C THR A 300 -32.92 -16.59 -25.82
N ASP A 301 -32.08 -17.62 -25.91
CA ASP A 301 -31.60 -18.39 -24.76
C ASP A 301 -30.71 -17.55 -23.82
N LEU A 302 -29.97 -16.60 -24.35
CA LEU A 302 -29.20 -15.66 -23.51
C LEU A 302 -30.13 -14.75 -22.71
N SER A 303 -31.20 -14.20 -23.33
CA SER A 303 -32.21 -13.41 -22.60
C SER A 303 -32.98 -14.27 -21.60
N GLU A 304 -33.34 -15.51 -21.96
CA GLU A 304 -33.99 -16.47 -21.04
C GLU A 304 -33.11 -16.73 -19.80
N ASN A 305 -31.81 -17.01 -20.00
CA ASN A 305 -30.87 -17.27 -18.93
C ASN A 305 -30.64 -16.03 -18.05
N ALA A 306 -30.47 -14.86 -18.64
CA ALA A 306 -30.30 -13.60 -17.90
C ALA A 306 -31.52 -13.31 -17.00
N LEU A 307 -32.74 -13.45 -17.56
CA LEU A 307 -33.96 -13.24 -16.76
C LEU A 307 -34.10 -14.27 -15.62
N HIS A 308 -33.69 -15.52 -15.84
CA HIS A 308 -33.66 -16.52 -14.76
C HIS A 308 -32.65 -16.13 -13.66
N ALA A 309 -31.46 -15.70 -14.00
CA ALA A 309 -30.48 -15.21 -13.02
C ALA A 309 -31.01 -13.98 -12.24
N GLY A 310 -31.75 -13.09 -12.93
CA GLY A 310 -32.44 -11.98 -12.29
C GLY A 310 -33.54 -12.42 -11.31
N ILE A 311 -34.29 -13.46 -11.66
CA ILE A 311 -35.33 -14.07 -10.80
C ILE A 311 -34.66 -14.70 -9.55
N ASP A 312 -33.54 -15.39 -9.72
CA ASP A 312 -32.81 -15.99 -8.60
C ASP A 312 -32.31 -14.90 -7.62
N ALA A 313 -31.81 -13.78 -8.14
CA ALA A 313 -31.41 -12.64 -7.31
C ALA A 313 -32.61 -11.99 -6.59
N ALA A 314 -33.71 -11.74 -7.32
CA ALA A 314 -34.94 -11.18 -6.74
C ALA A 314 -35.56 -12.13 -5.70
N SER A 315 -35.50 -13.43 -5.93
CA SER A 315 -36.00 -14.45 -4.99
C SER A 315 -35.18 -14.48 -3.71
N ALA A 316 -33.86 -14.35 -3.81
CA ALA A 316 -32.98 -14.26 -2.65
C ALA A 316 -33.26 -13.00 -1.81
N LEU A 317 -33.70 -11.91 -2.43
CA LEU A 317 -34.18 -10.71 -1.74
C LEU A 317 -35.54 -10.90 -1.07
N GLY A 318 -36.34 -11.88 -1.49
CA GLY A 318 -37.75 -12.00 -1.14
C GLY A 318 -38.65 -11.00 -1.91
N ASP A 319 -38.13 -10.39 -2.98
CA ASP A 319 -38.91 -9.44 -3.81
C ASP A 319 -39.77 -10.18 -4.82
N LEU A 320 -40.92 -10.71 -4.32
CA LEU A 320 -41.84 -11.45 -5.13
C LEU A 320 -42.44 -10.61 -6.29
N PRO A 321 -42.82 -9.33 -6.12
CA PRO A 321 -43.26 -8.48 -7.21
C PRO A 321 -42.25 -8.34 -8.34
N LEU A 322 -40.95 -8.22 -8.03
CA LEU A 322 -39.88 -8.18 -9.02
C LEU A 322 -39.78 -9.53 -9.75
N CYS A 323 -39.82 -10.64 -9.02
CA CYS A 323 -39.92 -11.98 -9.66
C CYS A 323 -41.08 -12.05 -10.65
N GLY A 324 -42.27 -11.54 -10.28
CA GLY A 324 -43.44 -11.47 -11.16
C GLY A 324 -43.18 -10.67 -12.45
N LYS A 325 -42.53 -9.50 -12.33
CA LYS A 325 -42.12 -8.68 -13.49
C LYS A 325 -41.16 -9.41 -14.42
N LEU A 326 -40.14 -10.09 -13.84
CA LEU A 326 -39.15 -10.83 -14.60
C LEU A 326 -39.77 -12.08 -15.29
N TYR A 327 -40.71 -12.79 -14.64
CA TYR A 327 -41.46 -13.84 -15.28
C TYR A 327 -42.38 -13.32 -16.41
N ALA A 328 -42.92 -12.10 -16.27
CA ALA A 328 -43.68 -11.46 -17.36
C ALA A 328 -42.77 -11.15 -18.57
N ALA A 329 -41.54 -10.67 -18.31
CA ALA A 329 -40.55 -10.47 -19.36
C ALA A 329 -40.20 -11.80 -20.07
N LEU A 330 -39.94 -12.90 -19.30
CA LEU A 330 -39.76 -14.24 -19.88
C LEU A 330 -40.94 -14.67 -20.77
N ALA A 331 -42.17 -14.38 -20.36
CA ALA A 331 -43.36 -14.73 -21.15
C ALA A 331 -43.49 -13.89 -22.43
N ALA A 332 -42.82 -12.76 -22.54
CA ALA A 332 -42.78 -11.92 -23.75
C ALA A 332 -41.77 -12.43 -24.80
N LEU A 333 -40.75 -13.19 -24.38
CA LEU A 333 -39.74 -13.74 -25.29
C LEU A 333 -40.35 -14.66 -26.36
N PRO A 334 -39.73 -14.82 -27.54
CA PRO A 334 -40.18 -15.70 -28.63
C PRO A 334 -39.92 -17.19 -28.29
N LEU A 335 -40.48 -17.65 -27.18
CA LEU A 335 -40.40 -19.02 -26.69
C LEU A 335 -41.54 -19.89 -27.17
N THR A 336 -41.41 -21.21 -26.92
CA THR A 336 -42.49 -22.16 -27.21
C THR A 336 -43.78 -21.80 -26.45
N PRO A 337 -44.99 -22.09 -27.02
CA PRO A 337 -46.27 -21.78 -26.35
C PRO A 337 -46.35 -22.36 -24.93
N LYS A 338 -45.81 -23.56 -24.71
CA LYS A 338 -45.79 -24.23 -23.41
C LYS A 338 -44.95 -23.44 -22.38
N LYS A 339 -43.74 -22.98 -22.74
CA LYS A 339 -42.90 -22.17 -21.88
C LYS A 339 -43.58 -20.82 -21.58
N ARG A 340 -44.09 -20.13 -22.58
CA ARG A 340 -44.81 -18.83 -22.43
C ARG A 340 -46.00 -18.94 -21.47
N THR A 341 -46.84 -19.99 -21.61
CA THR A 341 -47.97 -20.19 -20.69
C THR A 341 -47.48 -20.44 -19.26
N ARG A 342 -46.43 -21.26 -19.08
CA ARG A 342 -45.84 -21.48 -17.77
C ARG A 342 -45.36 -20.18 -17.13
N TYR A 343 -44.64 -19.35 -17.87
CA TYR A 343 -44.11 -18.09 -17.32
C TYR A 343 -45.22 -17.07 -17.05
N ARG A 344 -46.30 -16.99 -17.85
CA ARG A 344 -47.48 -16.19 -17.52
C ARG A 344 -48.16 -16.62 -16.23
N THR A 345 -48.27 -17.91 -15.98
CA THR A 345 -48.83 -18.44 -14.73
C THR A 345 -47.95 -18.06 -13.51
N LEU A 346 -46.62 -18.17 -13.66
CA LEU A 346 -45.69 -17.77 -12.61
C LEU A 346 -45.73 -16.24 -12.39
N ALA A 347 -45.76 -15.44 -13.44
CA ALA A 347 -45.90 -13.99 -13.33
C ALA A 347 -47.17 -13.60 -12.53
N ALA A 348 -48.31 -14.21 -12.85
CA ALA A 348 -49.55 -13.98 -12.13
C ALA A 348 -49.49 -14.43 -10.65
N ARG A 349 -48.80 -15.55 -10.38
CA ARG A 349 -48.60 -16.06 -9.01
C ARG A 349 -47.77 -15.13 -8.14
N TYR A 350 -46.78 -14.47 -8.70
CA TYR A 350 -45.88 -13.56 -7.99
C TYR A 350 -46.30 -12.07 -8.08
N ALA A 351 -47.44 -11.75 -8.70
CA ALA A 351 -47.97 -10.39 -8.82
C ALA A 351 -48.60 -9.85 -7.51
N GLY A 352 -48.42 -10.54 -6.41
CA GLY A 352 -48.92 -10.14 -5.07
C GLY A 352 -48.16 -8.95 -4.45
N PRO A 353 -48.64 -8.42 -3.30
CA PRO A 353 -47.95 -7.36 -2.58
C PRO A 353 -46.58 -7.85 -2.13
N ALA A 354 -45.63 -6.91 -2.06
CA ALA A 354 -44.30 -7.19 -1.55
C ALA A 354 -44.38 -7.71 -0.09
N ILE A 355 -43.64 -8.77 0.22
CA ILE A 355 -43.40 -9.15 1.61
C ILE A 355 -42.51 -8.06 2.19
N GLU A 356 -42.87 -7.53 3.38
CA GLU A 356 -41.99 -6.61 4.11
C GLU A 356 -40.63 -7.30 4.32
N SER A 357 -39.67 -6.91 3.52
CA SER A 357 -38.29 -7.36 3.65
C SER A 357 -37.45 -6.26 4.31
N ALA A 358 -36.43 -6.64 5.05
CA ALA A 358 -35.51 -5.67 5.62
C ALA A 358 -34.95 -4.75 4.50
N PRO A 359 -34.84 -3.43 4.74
CA PRO A 359 -34.33 -2.50 3.73
C PRO A 359 -32.90 -2.87 3.32
N ALA A 360 -32.59 -2.71 2.03
CA ALA A 360 -31.21 -2.86 1.56
C ALA A 360 -30.36 -1.71 2.12
N VAL A 361 -29.22 -2.05 2.72
CA VAL A 361 -28.24 -1.07 3.18
C VAL A 361 -27.35 -0.74 1.98
N PRO A 362 -27.32 0.51 1.49
CA PRO A 362 -26.49 0.88 0.37
C PRO A 362 -25.02 0.86 0.77
N PHE A 363 -24.14 0.49 -0.17
CA PHE A 363 -22.70 0.61 0.06
C PHE A 363 -22.33 2.09 0.28
N PRO A 364 -21.56 2.44 1.33
CA PRO A 364 -21.34 3.83 1.70
C PRO A 364 -20.61 4.62 0.61
N GLU A 365 -21.14 5.79 0.25
CA GLU A 365 -20.56 6.65 -0.79
C GLU A 365 -19.12 7.08 -0.51
N TYR A 366 -18.76 7.27 0.77
CA TYR A 366 -17.39 7.63 1.15
C TYR A 366 -16.39 6.49 0.92
N LEU A 367 -16.86 5.24 0.87
CA LEU A 367 -16.05 4.07 0.50
C LEU A 367 -15.98 3.87 -1.03
N ARG A 368 -16.89 4.49 -1.80
CA ARG A 368 -16.87 4.48 -3.26
C ARG A 368 -15.84 5.43 -3.86
N ARG A 369 -15.33 6.37 -3.07
CA ARG A 369 -14.22 7.20 -3.55
C ARG A 369 -13.06 6.24 -3.81
N PRO A 370 -12.58 6.13 -5.06
CA PRO A 370 -11.35 5.45 -5.31
C PRO A 370 -10.38 6.05 -4.32
N GLY A 371 -9.84 5.24 -3.41
CA GLY A 371 -8.75 5.67 -2.59
C GLY A 371 -7.82 6.32 -3.57
N ALA A 372 -7.35 7.54 -3.31
CA ALA A 372 -6.35 8.14 -4.14
C ALA A 372 -5.20 7.12 -4.11
N TYR A 373 -5.27 6.14 -5.04
CA TYR A 373 -4.12 5.34 -5.38
C TYR A 373 -3.14 6.39 -5.81
N GLN A 374 -2.28 6.76 -4.86
CA GLN A 374 -1.16 7.64 -5.13
C GLN A 374 -0.53 7.03 -6.36
N ASP A 375 -0.05 7.85 -7.26
CA ASP A 375 0.69 7.41 -8.44
C ASP A 375 1.98 6.70 -7.97
N ILE A 376 1.80 5.52 -7.33
CA ILE A 376 2.86 4.68 -6.75
C ILE A 376 3.94 4.46 -7.79
N TRP A 377 3.54 4.20 -9.03
CA TRP A 377 4.45 4.01 -10.14
C TRP A 377 5.36 5.22 -10.41
N ARG A 378 4.89 6.46 -10.26
CA ARG A 378 5.74 7.66 -10.38
C ARG A 378 6.67 7.79 -9.21
N GLN A 379 6.17 7.53 -8.02
CA GLN A 379 6.96 7.63 -6.80
C GLN A 379 8.06 6.57 -6.78
N ASP A 380 7.75 5.31 -7.10
CA ASP A 380 8.73 4.24 -7.16
C ASP A 380 9.84 4.55 -8.17
N LEU A 381 9.50 5.11 -9.33
CA LEU A 381 10.47 5.50 -10.35
C LEU A 381 11.35 6.67 -9.91
N VAL A 382 10.77 7.67 -9.24
CA VAL A 382 11.54 8.78 -8.65
C VAL A 382 12.47 8.30 -7.53
N GLU A 383 12.03 7.37 -6.70
CA GLU A 383 12.88 6.77 -5.66
C GLU A 383 14.01 5.93 -6.26
N TRP A 384 13.73 5.22 -7.35
CA TRP A 384 14.76 4.53 -8.11
C TRP A 384 15.79 5.51 -8.69
N GLU A 385 15.35 6.64 -9.26
CA GLU A 385 16.23 7.67 -9.81
C GLU A 385 17.15 8.28 -8.75
N LEU A 386 16.64 8.51 -7.53
CA LEU A 386 17.41 8.98 -6.38
C LEU A 386 18.40 7.94 -5.85
N ASP A 387 18.31 6.70 -6.33
CA ASP A 387 19.19 5.57 -5.98
C ASP A 387 19.36 5.37 -4.47
N GLY A 388 18.30 5.64 -3.72
CA GLY A 388 18.32 5.53 -2.25
C GLY A 388 19.21 6.57 -1.58
N ASP A 389 19.49 7.72 -2.22
CA ASP A 389 20.19 8.82 -1.54
C ASP A 389 19.35 9.32 -0.35
N PRO A 390 19.78 9.05 0.89
CA PRO A 390 18.99 9.42 2.06
C PRO A 390 18.80 10.94 2.18
N THR A 391 19.72 11.74 1.65
CA THR A 391 19.59 13.20 1.70
C THR A 391 18.43 13.67 0.82
N GLY A 392 18.33 13.15 -0.40
CA GLY A 392 17.25 13.48 -1.33
C GLY A 392 15.89 13.02 -0.82
N VAL A 393 15.79 11.77 -0.37
CA VAL A 393 14.56 11.21 0.19
C VAL A 393 14.12 12.00 1.43
N LEU A 394 15.02 12.29 2.35
CA LEU A 394 14.71 13.04 3.58
C LEU A 394 14.31 14.48 3.30
N ALA A 395 14.97 15.17 2.37
CA ALA A 395 14.61 16.54 1.98
C ALA A 395 13.19 16.59 1.39
N ARG A 396 12.84 15.62 0.55
CA ARG A 396 11.47 15.47 0.03
C ARG A 396 10.47 15.23 1.16
N LEU A 397 10.71 14.29 2.08
CA LEU A 397 9.83 14.01 3.21
C LEU A 397 9.60 15.24 4.10
N VAL A 398 10.64 16.06 4.34
CA VAL A 398 10.50 17.32 5.09
C VAL A 398 9.53 18.28 4.40
N VAL A 399 9.57 18.33 3.07
CA VAL A 399 8.82 19.32 2.27
C VAL A 399 7.43 18.80 1.90
N GLU A 400 7.27 17.53 1.59
CA GLU A 400 6.06 16.93 1.02
C GLU A 400 5.08 16.42 2.10
N ARG A 401 5.57 15.83 3.18
CA ARG A 401 4.74 15.30 4.29
C ARG A 401 4.30 16.38 5.26
N THR A 402 3.59 17.38 4.75
CA THR A 402 3.11 18.53 5.53
C THR A 402 1.89 18.20 6.40
N ASP A 403 1.13 17.19 6.03
CA ASP A 403 -0.02 16.63 6.72
C ASP A 403 0.37 15.82 7.97
N HIS A 404 1.58 15.26 8.00
CA HIS A 404 2.12 14.49 9.11
C HIS A 404 3.35 15.16 9.75
N VAL A 405 3.09 16.14 10.60
CA VAL A 405 4.12 16.96 11.29
C VAL A 405 5.19 16.09 11.98
N ARG A 406 4.82 14.93 12.56
CA ARG A 406 5.78 14.01 13.19
C ARG A 406 6.80 13.47 12.19
N PHE A 407 6.34 13.03 11.03
CA PHE A 407 7.23 12.45 10.02
C PHE A 407 8.20 13.48 9.45
N SER A 408 7.70 14.68 9.13
CA SER A 408 8.54 15.80 8.68
C SER A 408 9.62 16.18 9.70
N ARG A 409 9.30 16.21 11.00
CA ARG A 409 10.27 16.49 12.07
C ARG A 409 11.34 15.41 12.21
N LEU A 410 10.94 14.13 12.12
CA LEU A 410 11.88 13.00 12.17
C LEU A 410 12.78 13.00 10.93
N ALA A 411 12.21 13.27 9.76
CA ALA A 411 12.97 13.41 8.51
C ALA A 411 13.99 14.54 8.59
N LEU A 412 13.59 15.72 9.08
CA LEU A 412 14.52 16.84 9.29
C LEU A 412 15.67 16.48 10.24
N ARG A 413 15.36 15.78 11.33
CA ARG A 413 16.40 15.32 12.27
C ARG A 413 17.38 14.37 11.61
N ALA A 414 16.91 13.39 10.84
CA ALA A 414 17.76 12.47 10.10
C ALA A 414 18.58 13.20 9.02
N LEU A 415 17.98 14.18 8.35
CA LEU A 415 18.63 15.02 7.34
C LEU A 415 19.78 15.84 7.95
N LEU A 416 19.57 16.44 9.12
CA LEU A 416 20.62 17.17 9.86
C LEU A 416 21.74 16.24 10.35
N LEU A 417 21.43 14.98 10.65
CA LEU A 417 22.42 13.97 11.01
C LEU A 417 23.33 13.64 9.82
N CYS A 418 22.77 13.30 8.65
CA CYS A 418 23.56 12.93 7.47
C CYS A 418 24.25 14.13 6.78
N SER A 419 23.88 15.36 7.11
CA SER A 419 24.53 16.58 6.63
C SER A 419 25.62 17.11 7.57
N ALA A 420 25.77 16.52 8.75
CA ALA A 420 26.75 17.00 9.73
C ALA A 420 28.19 16.92 9.20
N PRO A 421 29.07 17.89 9.53
CA PRO A 421 30.47 17.83 9.16
C PRO A 421 31.13 16.56 9.67
N GLY A 422 31.84 15.85 8.77
CA GLY A 422 32.49 14.59 9.07
C GLY A 422 31.56 13.36 9.01
N PHE A 423 30.30 13.54 8.66
CA PHE A 423 29.45 12.40 8.36
C PHE A 423 29.94 11.72 7.07
N SER A 424 30.19 10.42 7.17
CA SER A 424 30.47 9.55 6.01
C SER A 424 29.63 8.31 6.10
N ARG A 425 29.07 7.88 4.99
CA ARG A 425 28.36 6.59 4.90
C ARG A 425 29.30 5.41 5.02
N ASP A 426 30.60 5.61 4.74
CA ASP A 426 31.63 4.58 4.90
C ASP A 426 32.06 4.41 6.35
N ASP A 427 31.76 5.40 7.23
CA ASP A 427 31.93 5.25 8.66
C ASP A 427 30.81 4.38 9.23
N PRO A 428 31.14 3.18 9.73
CA PRO A 428 30.14 2.23 10.19
C PRO A 428 29.24 2.75 11.32
N ARG A 429 29.78 3.65 12.16
CA ARG A 429 29.01 4.23 13.27
C ARG A 429 28.00 5.24 12.76
N ALA A 430 28.43 6.14 11.89
CA ALA A 430 27.56 7.16 11.31
C ALA A 430 26.44 6.53 10.44
N ALA A 431 26.80 5.50 9.65
CA ALA A 431 25.86 4.74 8.85
C ALA A 431 24.82 3.98 9.70
N ALA A 432 25.24 3.37 10.82
CA ALA A 432 24.34 2.70 11.74
C ALA A 432 23.37 3.68 12.42
N ASP A 433 23.87 4.84 12.87
CA ASP A 433 23.04 5.89 13.47
C ASP A 433 21.99 6.41 12.45
N LEU A 434 22.38 6.56 11.18
CA LEU A 434 21.46 6.94 10.11
C LEU A 434 20.39 5.87 9.87
N ALA A 435 20.77 4.58 9.81
CA ALA A 435 19.81 3.49 9.62
C ALA A 435 18.72 3.48 10.70
N LEU A 436 19.12 3.65 11.96
CA LEU A 436 18.17 3.74 13.08
C LEU A 436 17.31 5.02 13.01
N ALA A 437 17.88 6.14 12.54
CA ALA A 437 17.14 7.38 12.38
C ALA A 437 16.07 7.27 11.27
N LEU A 438 16.40 6.62 10.15
CA LEU A 438 15.48 6.32 9.05
C LEU A 438 14.29 5.45 9.53
N GLY A 439 14.57 4.35 10.24
CA GLY A 439 13.51 3.47 10.74
C GLY A 439 12.50 4.17 11.64
N ARG A 440 12.94 5.16 12.44
CA ARG A 440 12.05 5.94 13.32
C ARG A 440 11.04 6.81 12.58
N ILE A 441 11.25 7.10 11.29
CA ILE A 441 10.31 7.88 10.48
C ILE A 441 9.06 7.05 10.19
N GLN A 442 9.18 5.72 10.07
CA GLN A 442 8.07 4.76 9.93
C GLN A 442 7.24 4.95 8.66
N VAL A 443 7.85 5.41 7.57
CA VAL A 443 7.24 5.54 6.26
C VAL A 443 7.95 4.67 5.24
N TYR A 444 7.25 4.22 4.21
CA TYR A 444 7.81 3.24 3.28
C TYR A 444 8.96 3.81 2.43
N GLU A 445 8.98 5.11 2.18
CA GLU A 445 9.99 5.81 1.38
C GLU A 445 11.42 5.64 1.94
N VAL A 446 11.55 5.34 3.24
CA VAL A 446 12.86 5.11 3.85
C VAL A 446 13.42 3.71 3.58
N LEU A 447 12.64 2.79 3.02
CA LEU A 447 13.09 1.42 2.77
C LEU A 447 14.23 1.37 1.75
N ARG A 448 14.16 2.15 0.66
CA ARG A 448 15.21 2.18 -0.35
C ARG A 448 16.56 2.68 0.21
N PRO A 449 16.62 3.79 0.95
CA PRO A 449 17.83 4.15 1.70
C PRO A 449 18.33 3.07 2.67
N LEU A 450 17.43 2.36 3.35
CA LEU A 450 17.79 1.26 4.24
C LEU A 450 18.35 0.05 3.45
N GLU A 451 17.79 -0.27 2.29
CA GLU A 451 18.33 -1.31 1.40
C GLU A 451 19.76 -0.99 0.96
N ARG A 452 20.02 0.26 0.60
CA ARG A 452 21.38 0.70 0.24
C ARG A 452 22.35 0.63 1.41
N LEU A 453 21.91 0.97 2.61
CA LEU A 453 22.72 0.81 3.82
C LEU A 453 22.94 -0.67 4.19
N PHE A 454 22.05 -1.57 3.81
CA PHE A 454 22.23 -3.01 4.02
C PHE A 454 23.35 -3.60 3.16
N GLU A 455 23.73 -2.96 2.06
CA GLU A 455 24.88 -3.35 1.22
C GLU A 455 26.25 -3.05 1.88
N HIS A 456 26.25 -2.35 3.01
CA HIS A 456 27.48 -1.95 3.70
C HIS A 456 28.28 -3.16 4.19
N ALA A 457 29.62 -3.12 4.05
CA ALA A 457 30.51 -4.23 4.40
C ALA A 457 30.47 -4.57 5.91
N ALA A 458 30.33 -3.57 6.78
CA ALA A 458 30.33 -3.75 8.23
C ALA A 458 29.01 -4.36 8.75
N PRO A 459 29.06 -5.52 9.45
CA PRO A 459 27.87 -6.16 9.99
C PRO A 459 27.05 -5.31 10.96
N GLN A 460 27.71 -4.40 11.69
CA GLN A 460 27.03 -3.49 12.61
C GLN A 460 26.07 -2.53 11.91
N VAL A 461 26.37 -2.11 10.68
CA VAL A 461 25.48 -1.27 9.87
C VAL A 461 24.27 -2.10 9.42
N ARG A 462 24.50 -3.30 8.89
CA ARG A 462 23.44 -4.20 8.47
C ARG A 462 22.52 -4.60 9.63
N ALA A 463 23.08 -4.82 10.83
CA ALA A 463 22.31 -5.04 12.05
C ALA A 463 21.46 -3.82 12.43
N ALA A 464 22.02 -2.60 12.36
CA ALA A 464 21.28 -1.37 12.60
C ALA A 464 20.14 -1.16 11.57
N VAL A 465 20.38 -1.55 10.31
CA VAL A 465 19.32 -1.56 9.27
C VAL A 465 18.18 -2.47 9.69
N MET A 466 18.45 -3.68 10.18
CA MET A 466 17.39 -4.58 10.68
C MET A 466 16.60 -3.93 11.82
N GLY A 467 17.29 -3.28 12.78
CA GLY A 467 16.65 -2.52 13.84
C GLY A 467 15.76 -1.37 13.35
N GLY A 468 16.16 -0.73 12.24
CA GLY A 468 15.36 0.30 11.57
C GLY A 468 14.15 -0.28 10.84
N VAL A 469 14.35 -1.31 10.03
CA VAL A 469 13.30 -1.98 9.23
C VAL A 469 12.19 -2.55 10.11
N GLY A 470 12.53 -3.11 11.28
CA GLY A 470 11.54 -3.63 12.23
C GLY A 470 10.56 -2.58 12.79
N GLN A 471 10.73 -1.30 12.46
CA GLN A 471 9.84 -0.20 12.82
C GLN A 471 8.99 0.30 11.63
N VAL A 472 9.23 -0.19 10.40
CA VAL A 472 8.51 0.24 9.19
C VAL A 472 7.46 -0.80 8.83
N TYR A 473 6.21 -0.53 9.22
CA TYR A 473 5.10 -1.48 9.08
C TYR A 473 4.55 -1.50 7.65
N CYS A 474 5.24 -2.20 6.75
CA CYS A 474 4.74 -2.51 5.41
C CYS A 474 5.27 -3.87 4.93
N LYS A 475 4.59 -4.50 3.98
CA LYS A 475 4.97 -5.83 3.45
C LYS A 475 6.37 -5.84 2.83
N ARG A 476 6.78 -4.76 2.16
CA ARG A 476 8.13 -4.63 1.58
C ARG A 476 9.25 -4.74 2.63
N SER A 477 8.98 -4.42 3.91
CA SER A 477 9.95 -4.59 4.98
C SER A 477 10.39 -6.05 5.15
N PHE A 478 9.49 -7.01 4.90
CA PHE A 478 9.82 -8.44 5.00
C PHE A 478 10.85 -8.89 3.97
N SER A 479 10.90 -8.28 2.78
CA SER A 479 11.93 -8.59 1.78
C SER A 479 13.33 -8.28 2.31
N LEU A 480 13.49 -7.19 3.06
CA LEU A 480 14.77 -6.82 3.66
C LEU A 480 15.07 -7.66 4.91
N VAL A 481 14.05 -7.97 5.72
CA VAL A 481 14.21 -8.89 6.86
C VAL A 481 14.67 -10.27 6.41
N ARG A 482 14.15 -10.81 5.30
CA ARG A 482 14.60 -12.08 4.70
C ARG A 482 16.10 -12.06 4.38
N LYS A 483 16.59 -10.97 3.77
CA LYS A 483 18.03 -10.81 3.52
C LYS A 483 18.83 -10.83 4.82
N GLY A 484 18.30 -10.17 5.87
CA GLY A 484 18.93 -10.17 7.20
C GLY A 484 18.91 -11.55 7.89
N LEU A 485 17.86 -12.33 7.73
CA LEU A 485 17.77 -13.71 8.25
C LEU A 485 18.73 -14.67 7.53
N ALA A 486 19.09 -14.38 6.29
CA ALA A 486 20.08 -15.13 5.52
C ALA A 486 21.53 -14.58 5.65
N ASP A 487 21.73 -13.49 6.40
CA ASP A 487 23.06 -12.88 6.55
C ASP A 487 24.00 -13.79 7.38
N PRO A 488 25.26 -13.98 6.95
CA PRO A 488 26.20 -14.85 7.65
C PRO A 488 26.68 -14.30 9.01
N ALA A 489 26.46 -13.03 9.29
CA ALA A 489 26.93 -12.39 10.52
C ALA A 489 25.87 -12.52 11.64
N ALA A 490 26.24 -13.17 12.73
CA ALA A 490 25.37 -13.40 13.88
C ALA A 490 24.65 -12.14 14.43
N PRO A 491 25.30 -10.95 14.55
CA PRO A 491 24.60 -9.75 14.98
C PRO A 491 23.46 -9.32 14.06
N VAL A 492 23.63 -9.50 12.73
CA VAL A 492 22.60 -9.16 11.74
C VAL A 492 21.43 -10.12 11.87
N HIS A 493 21.72 -11.42 11.98
CA HIS A 493 20.71 -12.45 12.15
C HIS A 493 19.86 -12.23 13.41
N ILE A 494 20.51 -11.90 14.55
CA ILE A 494 19.80 -11.59 15.80
C ILE A 494 18.86 -10.40 15.64
N GLU A 495 19.33 -9.30 15.03
CA GLU A 495 18.49 -8.12 14.82
C GLU A 495 17.39 -8.38 13.76
N ALA A 496 17.63 -9.21 12.75
CA ALA A 496 16.60 -9.64 11.81
C ALA A 496 15.49 -10.44 12.49
N LEU A 497 15.82 -11.33 13.43
CA LEU A 497 14.84 -12.03 14.27
C LEU A 497 14.03 -11.06 15.15
N ARG A 498 14.68 -10.02 15.68
CA ARG A 498 13.96 -8.97 16.42
C ARG A 498 13.04 -8.16 15.52
N ALA A 499 13.53 -7.80 14.33
CA ALA A 499 12.73 -7.10 13.33
C ALA A 499 11.50 -7.91 12.93
N LEU A 500 11.68 -9.20 12.66
CA LEU A 500 10.58 -10.13 12.35
C LEU A 500 9.50 -10.12 13.43
N ARG A 501 9.90 -10.22 14.70
CA ARG A 501 8.98 -10.14 15.84
C ARG A 501 8.37 -8.74 16.03
N GLY A 502 9.00 -7.69 15.52
CA GLY A 502 8.51 -6.30 15.57
C GLY A 502 7.42 -6.00 14.55
N LEU A 503 7.43 -6.68 13.40
CA LEU A 503 6.52 -6.43 12.28
C LEU A 503 5.13 -7.10 12.49
N ARG A 504 4.41 -6.66 13.53
CA ARG A 504 3.12 -7.19 13.98
C ARG A 504 1.98 -6.39 13.40
N PHE A 505 1.68 -6.57 12.14
CA PHE A 505 0.53 -5.92 11.50
C PHE A 505 -0.21 -6.94 10.63
N ARG A 506 -1.51 -6.74 10.49
CA ARG A 506 -2.43 -7.73 9.90
C ARG A 506 -1.98 -8.23 8.52
N ASP A 507 -1.54 -7.33 7.66
CA ASP A 507 -1.10 -7.64 6.30
C ASP A 507 0.26 -8.38 6.24
N GLY A 508 0.88 -8.60 7.39
CA GLY A 508 2.12 -9.38 7.54
C GLY A 508 1.93 -10.90 7.48
N PHE A 509 0.69 -11.42 7.43
CA PHE A 509 0.41 -12.86 7.50
C PHE A 509 1.13 -13.64 6.38
N ASP A 510 0.93 -13.26 5.12
CA ASP A 510 1.54 -13.96 4.00
C ASP A 510 3.07 -13.97 4.03
N PRO A 511 3.75 -12.81 4.21
CA PRO A 511 5.21 -12.80 4.34
C PRO A 511 5.70 -13.68 5.49
N LEU A 512 5.02 -13.70 6.63
CA LEU A 512 5.39 -14.52 7.78
C LEU A 512 5.22 -16.00 7.52
N THR A 513 4.11 -16.42 6.91
CA THR A 513 3.90 -17.83 6.55
C THR A 513 4.88 -18.30 5.50
N GLN A 514 5.28 -17.42 4.60
CA GLN A 514 6.29 -17.72 3.60
C GLN A 514 7.68 -17.88 4.25
N ILE A 515 8.10 -16.97 5.15
CA ILE A 515 9.33 -17.11 5.93
C ILE A 515 9.33 -18.43 6.71
N PHE A 516 8.23 -18.78 7.36
CA PHE A 516 8.10 -20.06 8.05
C PHE A 516 8.34 -21.28 7.15
N ARG A 517 7.90 -21.23 5.89
CA ARG A 517 8.06 -22.33 4.92
C ARG A 517 9.43 -22.37 4.26
N GLU A 518 10.03 -21.23 4.00
CA GLU A 518 11.31 -21.12 3.28
C GLU A 518 12.53 -21.48 4.14
N PHE A 519 12.50 -21.05 5.41
CA PHE A 519 13.66 -21.22 6.28
C PHE A 519 13.57 -22.56 7.02
N SER A 520 14.70 -23.29 7.04
CA SER A 520 14.84 -24.52 7.84
C SER A 520 15.34 -24.26 9.28
N ASP A 521 15.84 -23.07 9.57
CA ASP A 521 16.32 -22.70 10.91
C ASP A 521 15.14 -22.64 11.89
N GLU A 522 15.24 -23.42 12.98
CA GLU A 522 14.19 -23.57 13.98
C GLU A 522 13.84 -22.24 14.68
N ASN A 523 14.86 -21.38 14.94
CA ASN A 523 14.63 -20.10 15.61
C ASN A 523 13.86 -19.12 14.73
N ILE A 524 14.13 -19.12 13.41
CA ILE A 524 13.40 -18.31 12.43
C ILE A 524 11.95 -18.76 12.37
N ARG A 525 11.72 -20.07 12.27
CA ARG A 525 10.38 -20.66 12.22
C ARG A 525 9.59 -20.38 13.49
N ILE A 526 10.22 -20.53 14.67
CA ILE A 526 9.62 -20.17 15.96
C ILE A 526 9.24 -18.68 15.99
N ALA A 527 10.16 -17.79 15.58
CA ALA A 527 9.89 -16.36 15.55
C ALA A 527 8.72 -16.01 14.62
N ALA A 528 8.61 -16.66 13.47
CA ALA A 528 7.49 -16.49 12.56
C ALA A 528 6.16 -16.93 13.20
N LEU A 529 6.11 -18.11 13.84
CA LEU A 529 4.90 -18.60 14.56
C LEU A 529 4.49 -17.67 15.69
N GLU A 530 5.45 -17.21 16.51
CA GLU A 530 5.18 -16.25 17.59
C GLU A 530 4.57 -14.96 17.03
N THR A 531 5.14 -14.43 15.94
CA THR A 531 4.65 -13.17 15.31
C THR A 531 3.28 -13.38 14.67
N ILE A 532 3.04 -14.51 13.98
CA ILE A 532 1.72 -14.87 13.42
C ILE A 532 0.66 -14.89 14.53
N GLY A 533 0.99 -15.44 15.70
CA GLY A 533 0.08 -15.47 16.84
C GLY A 533 -0.38 -14.09 17.33
N GLU A 534 0.44 -13.07 17.13
CA GLU A 534 0.14 -11.71 17.54
C GLU A 534 -0.67 -10.91 16.49
N LEU A 535 -0.88 -11.47 15.28
CA LEU A 535 -1.71 -10.81 14.25
C LEU A 535 -3.20 -10.82 14.60
N GLY A 536 -3.66 -11.82 15.33
CA GLY A 536 -5.02 -11.93 15.83
C GLY A 536 -6.10 -12.22 14.78
N SER A 537 -5.76 -12.47 13.51
CA SER A 537 -6.72 -12.79 12.46
C SER A 537 -7.14 -14.28 12.51
N LEU A 538 -8.34 -14.60 12.02
CA LEU A 538 -8.81 -15.98 11.92
C LEU A 538 -7.83 -16.85 11.11
N GLU A 539 -7.27 -16.32 10.02
CA GLU A 539 -6.31 -17.03 9.18
C GLU A 539 -5.02 -17.36 9.94
N ALA A 540 -4.54 -16.42 10.77
CA ALA A 540 -3.40 -16.66 11.66
C ALA A 540 -3.70 -17.79 12.65
N GLY A 541 -4.90 -17.78 13.26
CA GLY A 541 -5.35 -18.85 14.15
C GLY A 541 -5.42 -20.21 13.46
N LEU A 542 -5.97 -20.28 12.25
CA LEU A 542 -6.05 -21.52 11.45
C LEU A 542 -4.66 -22.04 11.06
N PHE A 543 -3.75 -21.16 10.67
CA PHE A 543 -2.36 -21.54 10.36
C PHE A 543 -1.64 -22.12 11.59
N LEU A 544 -1.80 -21.50 12.75
CA LEU A 544 -1.22 -21.98 14.00
C LEU A 544 -1.81 -23.33 14.43
N LEU A 545 -3.11 -23.57 14.19
CA LEU A 545 -3.73 -24.88 14.41
C LEU A 545 -3.14 -25.94 13.49
N ASP A 546 -2.91 -25.60 12.24
CA ASP A 546 -2.25 -26.50 11.29
C ASP A 546 -0.80 -26.81 11.72
N ALA A 547 -0.04 -25.79 12.11
CA ALA A 547 1.30 -25.95 12.64
C ALA A 547 1.32 -26.82 13.93
N LEU A 548 0.36 -26.62 14.85
CA LEU A 548 0.23 -27.45 16.06
C LEU A 548 0.03 -28.94 15.75
N ARG A 549 -0.67 -29.24 14.66
CA ARG A 549 -0.99 -30.63 14.26
C ARG A 549 0.14 -31.31 13.53
N HIS A 550 0.88 -30.58 12.70
CA HIS A 550 1.86 -31.17 11.77
C HIS A 550 3.32 -31.01 12.20
N GLU A 551 3.61 -29.98 13.02
CA GLU A 551 4.97 -29.76 13.52
C GLU A 551 5.25 -30.58 14.81
N THR A 552 6.53 -30.75 15.12
CA THR A 552 6.99 -31.48 16.30
C THR A 552 7.94 -30.64 17.16
N GLY A 553 8.26 -31.11 18.37
CA GLY A 553 9.27 -30.50 19.23
C GLY A 553 9.02 -29.02 19.56
N PRO A 554 10.04 -28.14 19.47
CA PRO A 554 9.94 -26.73 19.82
C PRO A 554 8.95 -25.95 18.96
N LEU A 555 8.83 -26.27 17.66
CA LEU A 555 7.89 -25.61 16.74
C LEU A 555 6.45 -25.85 17.16
N ARG A 556 6.10 -27.08 17.53
CA ARG A 556 4.79 -27.40 18.07
C ARG A 556 4.51 -26.67 19.38
N GLY A 557 5.52 -26.57 20.24
CA GLY A 557 5.46 -25.80 21.48
C GLY A 557 5.21 -24.31 21.22
N ALA A 558 5.87 -23.74 20.22
CA ALA A 558 5.69 -22.35 19.83
C ALA A 558 4.27 -22.10 19.27
N ALA A 559 3.77 -22.96 18.39
CA ALA A 559 2.39 -22.89 17.88
C ALA A 559 1.35 -22.98 19.02
N GLN A 560 1.54 -23.93 19.96
CA GLN A 560 0.67 -24.08 21.13
C GLN A 560 0.66 -22.81 21.99
N LYS A 561 1.85 -22.22 22.26
CA LYS A 561 1.99 -21.00 23.05
C LYS A 561 1.33 -19.80 22.35
N ALA A 562 1.54 -19.66 21.05
CA ALA A 562 0.93 -18.60 20.25
C ALA A 562 -0.60 -18.68 20.27
N LEU A 563 -1.16 -19.87 20.10
CA LEU A 563 -2.61 -20.11 20.21
C LEU A 563 -3.16 -19.89 21.62
N ALA A 564 -2.42 -20.26 22.67
CA ALA A 564 -2.84 -20.06 24.05
C ALA A 564 -2.95 -18.57 24.43
N ASN A 565 -2.17 -17.72 23.78
CA ASN A 565 -2.16 -16.26 23.99
C ASN A 565 -2.94 -15.51 22.89
N PHE A 566 -3.67 -16.22 22.03
CA PHE A 566 -4.38 -15.62 20.91
C PHE A 566 -5.55 -14.76 21.40
N THR A 567 -5.53 -13.49 21.05
CA THR A 567 -6.51 -12.49 21.52
C THR A 567 -7.34 -11.87 20.39
N GLY A 568 -7.24 -12.45 19.19
CA GLY A 568 -7.94 -11.97 18.00
C GLY A 568 -9.30 -12.64 17.78
N ASP A 569 -9.60 -12.94 16.53
CA ASP A 569 -10.86 -13.57 16.12
C ASP A 569 -11.09 -14.90 16.83
N ASP A 570 -12.35 -15.21 17.18
CA ASP A 570 -12.68 -16.42 17.93
C ASP A 570 -12.46 -17.69 17.09
N ILE A 571 -11.47 -18.49 17.49
CA ILE A 571 -11.15 -19.80 16.88
C ILE A 571 -11.65 -20.98 17.71
N SER A 572 -12.32 -20.71 18.85
CA SER A 572 -12.73 -21.75 19.80
C SER A 572 -13.62 -22.83 19.15
N ALA A 573 -14.49 -22.42 18.23
CA ALA A 573 -15.35 -23.38 17.49
C ALA A 573 -14.53 -24.33 16.63
N THR A 574 -13.54 -23.80 15.91
CA THR A 574 -12.62 -24.59 15.07
C THR A 574 -11.77 -25.54 15.92
N VAL A 575 -11.25 -25.08 17.06
CA VAL A 575 -10.50 -25.92 18.00
C VAL A 575 -11.36 -27.09 18.50
N ARG A 576 -12.64 -26.86 18.80
CA ARG A 576 -13.58 -27.95 19.19
C ARG A 576 -13.80 -28.97 18.08
N GLN A 577 -13.96 -28.53 16.83
CA GLN A 577 -14.08 -29.42 15.69
C GLN A 577 -12.85 -30.32 15.53
N TYR A 578 -11.65 -29.76 15.67
CA TYR A 578 -10.42 -30.55 15.60
C TYR A 578 -10.25 -31.51 16.80
N LEU A 579 -10.73 -31.14 17.98
CA LEU A 579 -10.72 -32.03 19.15
C LEU A 579 -11.47 -33.34 18.90
N ASP A 580 -12.53 -33.31 18.09
CA ASP A 580 -13.31 -34.51 17.75
C ASP A 580 -12.60 -35.40 16.72
N LEU A 581 -11.67 -34.83 15.96
CA LEU A 581 -10.94 -35.55 14.90
C LEU A 581 -9.55 -36.03 15.33
N GLU A 582 -8.94 -35.43 16.34
CA GLU A 582 -7.58 -35.68 16.76
C GLU A 582 -7.49 -36.65 17.96
N VAL A 583 -6.39 -37.43 18.03
CA VAL A 583 -6.09 -38.36 19.10
C VAL A 583 -4.67 -38.14 19.67
N GLY A 584 -4.38 -38.71 20.83
CA GLY A 584 -3.06 -38.67 21.43
C GLY A 584 -2.61 -37.27 21.81
N GLU A 585 -1.34 -36.97 21.54
CA GLU A 585 -0.70 -35.69 21.92
C GLU A 585 -1.34 -34.44 21.26
N ASN A 586 -1.85 -34.58 20.02
CA ASN A 586 -2.54 -33.49 19.35
C ASN A 586 -3.80 -33.09 20.10
N ARG A 587 -4.59 -34.11 20.53
CA ARG A 587 -5.81 -33.86 21.31
C ARG A 587 -5.50 -33.16 22.63
N GLU A 588 -4.44 -33.60 23.34
CA GLU A 588 -4.02 -32.97 24.60
C GLU A 588 -3.57 -31.50 24.41
N ALA A 589 -2.84 -31.24 23.32
CA ALA A 589 -2.42 -29.87 22.98
C ALA A 589 -3.61 -28.96 22.67
N LEU A 590 -4.58 -29.44 21.86
CA LEU A 590 -5.81 -28.72 21.56
C LEU A 590 -6.67 -28.47 22.82
N GLN A 591 -6.73 -29.44 23.74
CA GLN A 591 -7.42 -29.26 25.03
C GLN A 591 -6.78 -28.15 25.89
N ARG A 592 -5.44 -28.07 25.89
CA ARG A 592 -4.71 -26.99 26.58
C ARG A 592 -5.01 -25.64 25.97
N VAL A 593 -4.97 -25.54 24.64
CA VAL A 593 -5.32 -24.33 23.90
C VAL A 593 -6.76 -23.88 24.22
N LEU A 594 -7.72 -24.80 24.14
CA LEU A 594 -9.13 -24.45 24.41
C LEU A 594 -9.35 -23.96 25.83
N ARG A 595 -8.64 -24.55 26.81
CA ARG A 595 -8.69 -24.07 28.22
C ARG A 595 -8.14 -22.66 28.35
N SER A 596 -7.06 -22.34 27.65
CA SER A 596 -6.46 -20.99 27.65
C SER A 596 -7.39 -19.97 26.98
N LEU A 597 -7.96 -20.28 25.83
CA LEU A 597 -8.91 -19.40 25.12
C LEU A 597 -10.15 -19.11 25.98
N ASN A 598 -10.72 -20.11 26.67
CA ASN A 598 -11.87 -19.93 27.56
C ASN A 598 -11.52 -19.20 28.86
N ALA A 599 -10.26 -19.06 29.23
CA ALA A 599 -9.82 -18.31 30.42
C ALA A 599 -9.59 -16.82 30.14
N VAL A 600 -9.45 -16.45 28.86
CA VAL A 600 -9.23 -15.07 28.39
C VAL A 600 -10.54 -14.39 27.97
N SER A 601 -11.55 -15.18 27.56
CA SER A 601 -12.92 -14.73 27.27
C SER A 601 -13.71 -14.56 28.57
#